data_1e50b79c697b6a33d1b77d269048b728
#
_entry.id   1e50b79c697b6a33d1b77d269048b728
#
_cell.length_a   1.000
_cell.length_b   1.000
_cell.length_c   1.000
_cell.angle_alpha   90.00
_cell.angle_beta   90.00
_cell.angle_gamma   90.00
#
_symmetry.space_group_name_H-M   'P 1'
#
loop_
_entity.id
_entity.type
_entity.pdbx_description
1 polymer ?
#
loop_
_entity_poly.entity_id
_entity_poly.type
_entity_poly.pdbx_seq_one_letter_code
_entity_poly.pdbx_strand_id
1 'polypeptide(L)' 'MVDARGYLCPMPVVMVQKALEAEHSDTLEVLVDNETAVENIKRFAAHSGYQVTAVEDGEDYRLTLKR' A
#
# COMPACT_ATOMS: atom_id res chain seq x y z
N MET A 1 -1.89 -4.88 -9.01
CA MET A 1 -1.32 -5.13 -7.67
C MET A 1 0.11 -4.63 -7.59
N VAL A 2 0.50 -4.11 -6.45
CA VAL A 2 1.86 -3.63 -6.22
C VAL A 2 2.55 -4.58 -5.24
N ASP A 3 3.69 -5.12 -5.63
CA ASP A 3 4.50 -5.95 -4.74
C ASP A 3 5.67 -5.10 -4.24
N ALA A 4 5.55 -4.61 -3.03
CA ALA A 4 6.55 -3.75 -2.41
C ALA A 4 7.36 -4.48 -1.34
N ARG A 5 7.36 -5.81 -1.37
CA ARG A 5 8.14 -6.61 -0.42
C ARG A 5 9.63 -6.44 -0.70
N GLY A 6 10.42 -6.39 0.35
CA GLY A 6 11.85 -6.24 0.22
C GLY A 6 12.35 -4.81 0.01
N TYR A 7 11.45 -3.84 -0.04
CA TYR A 7 11.84 -2.44 -0.19
C TYR A 7 11.77 -1.73 1.16
N LEU A 8 12.71 -0.82 1.36
CA LEU A 8 12.77 -0.01 2.57
C LEU A 8 11.99 1.29 2.37
N CYS A 9 11.49 1.85 3.48
CA CYS A 9 10.84 3.15 3.48
C CYS A 9 11.79 4.21 2.89
N PRO A 10 11.32 5.12 2.01
CA PRO A 10 9.92 5.38 1.65
C PRO A 10 9.43 4.68 0.39
N MET A 11 10.18 3.72 -0.14
CA MET A 11 9.87 3.12 -1.44
C MET A 11 8.46 2.51 -1.55
N PRO A 12 7.95 1.75 -0.54
CA PRO A 12 6.60 1.23 -0.67
C PRO A 12 5.55 2.30 -0.91
N VAL A 13 5.65 3.42 -0.21
CA VAL A 13 4.71 4.55 -0.38
C VAL A 13 4.84 5.15 -1.78
N VAL A 14 6.06 5.32 -2.26
CA VAL A 14 6.30 5.86 -3.60
C VAL A 14 5.73 4.93 -4.66
N MET A 15 5.89 3.63 -4.50
CA MET A 15 5.35 2.65 -5.44
C MET A 15 3.82 2.70 -5.47
N VAL A 16 3.18 2.83 -4.31
CA VAL A 16 1.73 2.96 -4.23
C VAL A 16 1.27 4.25 -4.90
N GLN A 17 1.96 5.35 -4.63
CA GLN A 17 1.63 6.63 -5.24
C GLN A 17 1.66 6.56 -6.76
N LYS A 18 2.72 5.99 -7.30
CA LYS A 18 2.86 5.86 -8.75
C LYS A 18 1.79 4.95 -9.36
N ALA A 19 1.46 3.87 -8.66
CA ALA A 19 0.43 2.95 -9.15
C ALA A 19 -0.94 3.63 -9.19
N LEU A 20 -1.28 4.41 -8.17
CA LEU A 20 -2.54 5.13 -8.14
C LEU A 20 -2.62 6.18 -9.25
N GLU A 21 -1.51 6.86 -9.54
CA GLU A 21 -1.47 7.83 -10.62
C GLU A 21 -1.59 7.18 -12.00
N ALA A 22 -0.97 6.02 -12.18
CA ALA A 22 -0.95 5.34 -13.46
C ALA A 22 -2.26 4.63 -13.78
N GLU A 23 -2.86 3.98 -12.79
CA GLU A 23 -4.02 3.14 -13.01
C GLU A 23 -5.36 3.86 -12.88
N HIS A 24 -5.41 4.94 -12.11
CA HIS A 24 -6.65 5.68 -11.83
C HIS A 24 -7.77 4.76 -11.34
N SER A 25 -7.40 3.69 -10.67
CA SER A 25 -8.33 2.67 -10.22
C SER A 25 -8.92 3.02 -8.87
N ASP A 26 -10.16 2.59 -8.62
CA ASP A 26 -10.80 2.80 -7.34
C ASP A 26 -10.31 1.84 -6.27
N THR A 27 -9.65 0.78 -6.67
CA THR A 27 -9.16 -0.25 -5.75
C THR A 27 -7.73 -0.65 -6.15
N LEU A 28 -6.86 -0.73 -5.16
CA LEU A 28 -5.48 -1.16 -5.37
C LEU A 28 -5.07 -2.12 -4.27
N GLU A 29 -4.43 -3.22 -4.65
CA GLU A 29 -3.85 -4.15 -3.68
C GLU A 29 -2.34 -3.97 -3.62
N VAL A 30 -1.80 -4.00 -2.40
CA VAL A 30 -0.38 -3.83 -2.15
C VAL A 30 0.11 -4.91 -1.21
N LEU A 31 1.26 -5.50 -1.53
CA LEU A 31 1.93 -6.46 -0.65
C LEU A 31 3.17 -5.81 -0.06
N VAL A 32 3.30 -5.90 1.26
CA VAL A 32 4.49 -5.45 1.99
C VAL A 32 4.89 -6.51 3.00
N ASP A 33 6.11 -6.40 3.53
CA ASP A 33 6.64 -7.42 4.42
C ASP A 33 7.00 -6.90 5.82
N ASN A 34 6.53 -5.71 6.18
CA ASN A 34 6.81 -5.14 7.50
C ASN A 34 5.73 -4.15 7.92
N GLU A 35 5.60 -3.97 9.24
CA GLU A 35 4.58 -3.10 9.80
C GLU A 35 4.83 -1.62 9.52
N THR A 36 6.08 -1.22 9.41
CA THR A 36 6.41 0.17 9.11
C THR A 36 5.84 0.58 7.76
N ALA A 37 5.97 -0.29 6.78
CA ALA A 37 5.39 -0.04 5.46
C ALA A 37 3.86 0.05 5.53
N VAL A 38 3.24 -0.84 6.32
CA VAL A 38 1.78 -0.82 6.52
C VAL A 38 1.34 0.55 7.05
N GLU A 39 1.99 1.02 8.12
CA GLU A 39 1.64 2.30 8.74
C GLU A 39 1.82 3.47 7.79
N ASN A 40 2.93 3.49 7.06
CA ASN A 40 3.21 4.58 6.12
C ASN A 40 2.22 4.61 4.97
N ILE A 41 1.85 3.45 4.45
CA ILE A 41 0.86 3.37 3.36
C ILE A 41 -0.51 3.80 3.85
N LYS A 42 -0.90 3.38 5.06
CA LYS A 42 -2.16 3.82 5.64
C LYS A 42 -2.24 5.33 5.75
N ARG A 43 -1.15 5.95 6.21
CA ARG A 43 -1.10 7.40 6.37
C ARG A 43 -1.21 8.10 5.02
N PHE A 44 -0.46 7.62 4.05
CA PHE A 44 -0.51 8.19 2.71
C PHE A 44 -1.90 8.05 2.09
N ALA A 45 -2.49 6.86 2.21
CA ALA A 45 -3.81 6.60 1.63
C ALA A 45 -4.89 7.47 2.27
N ALA A 46 -4.82 7.66 3.59
CA ALA A 46 -5.78 8.52 4.29
C ALA A 46 -5.70 9.96 3.77
N HIS A 47 -4.50 10.46 3.54
CA HIS A 47 -4.32 11.81 2.97
C HIS A 47 -4.84 11.91 1.55
N SER A 48 -4.85 10.81 0.83
CA SER A 48 -5.29 10.77 -0.57
C SER A 48 -6.77 10.43 -0.73
N GLY A 49 -7.47 10.26 0.36
CA GLY A 49 -8.91 9.97 0.33
C GLY A 49 -9.25 8.51 0.11
N TYR A 50 -8.32 7.60 0.40
CA TYR A 50 -8.54 6.17 0.28
C TYR A 50 -8.75 5.53 1.64
N GLN A 51 -9.56 4.46 1.67
CA GLN A 51 -9.68 3.60 2.83
C GLN A 51 -8.74 2.43 2.66
N VAL A 52 -8.09 2.01 3.74
CA VAL A 52 -7.12 0.93 3.69
C VAL A 52 -7.55 -0.19 4.64
N THR A 53 -7.57 -1.41 4.12
CA THR A 53 -7.77 -2.61 4.91
C THR A 53 -6.47 -3.41 4.86
N ALA A 54 -5.92 -3.74 6.01
CA ALA A 54 -4.69 -4.51 6.11
C ALA A 54 -5.00 -5.89 6.68
N VAL A 55 -4.49 -6.92 6.02
CA VAL A 55 -4.67 -8.31 6.43
C VAL A 55 -3.30 -8.98 6.44
N GLU A 56 -3.02 -9.73 7.50
CA GLU A 56 -1.81 -10.54 7.56
C GLU A 56 -1.95 -11.72 6.61
N ASP A 57 -0.87 -11.97 5.85
CA ASP A 57 -0.84 -13.05 4.87
C ASP A 57 0.49 -13.78 5.04
N GLY A 58 0.52 -14.73 5.96
CA GLY A 58 1.75 -15.39 6.36
C GLY A 58 2.67 -14.42 7.08
N GLU A 59 3.87 -14.21 6.57
CA GLU A 59 4.82 -13.24 7.10
C GLU A 59 4.65 -11.87 6.48
N ASP A 60 3.78 -11.76 5.48
CA ASP A 60 3.56 -10.52 4.74
C ASP A 60 2.25 -9.87 5.16
N TYR A 61 2.01 -8.69 4.64
CA TYR A 61 0.76 -7.96 4.86
C TYR A 61 0.18 -7.58 3.51
N ARG A 62 -1.10 -7.85 3.34
CA ARG A 62 -1.83 -7.44 2.15
C ARG A 62 -2.70 -6.25 2.50
N LEU A 63 -2.50 -5.16 1.77
CA LEU A 63 -3.27 -3.94 1.96
C LEU A 63 -4.18 -3.76 0.76
N THR A 64 -5.44 -3.45 1.04
CA THR A 64 -6.40 -3.10 0.01
C THR A 64 -6.78 -1.64 0.19
N LEU A 65 -6.47 -0.82 -0.80
CA LEU A 65 -6.82 0.59 -0.82
C LEU A 65 -8.07 0.74 -1.67
N LYS A 66 -9.07 1.39 -1.11
CA LYS A 66 -10.35 1.56 -1.79
C LYS A 66 -10.83 3.00 -1.64
N ARG A 67 -11.26 3.53 -2.73
CA ARG A 67 -11.76 4.89 -2.79
C ARG A 67 -13.20 5.02 -2.32
#